data_c17e557ced9adc74e6f455cf59f5bd18
#
_entry.id   c17e557ced9adc74e6f455cf59f5bd18
#
_cell.length_a   1.000
_cell.length_b   1.000
_cell.length_c   1.000
_cell.angle_alpha   90.00
_cell.angle_beta   90.00
_cell.angle_gamma   90.00
#
_symmetry.space_group_name_H-M   'P 1'
#
loop_
_entity.id
_entity.type
_entity.pdbx_description
1 polymer ?
#
loop_
_entity_poly.entity_id
_entity_poly.type
_entity_poly.pdbx_seq_one_letter_code
_entity_poly.pdbx_strand_id
1 'polypeptide(L)'
;MEFTIRALTEEDRHSKANVHYESWLSTYNHISVNDYLENLDKAQFIKKSSLHNLPTLVAIVKNEIVGFITYGKTESISESDDWSEIYALYLLEAYQRHMIGYALTQRALELTYPDNVTLWVVEENTNAIHFYEQIGFKATEHKKPTYFGKTYNEVRMDYTRTEHDH
;
A
#
# COMPACT_ATOMS: atom_id res chain seq x y z
N MET A 1 -0.41 16.67 -13.96
CA MET A 1 -0.09 17.02 -12.56
C MET A 1 1.35 16.68 -12.27
N GLU A 2 2.10 17.65 -11.80
CA GLU A 2 3.50 17.43 -11.47
C GLU A 2 3.66 16.89 -10.05
N PHE A 3 4.46 15.86 -9.91
CA PHE A 3 4.78 15.27 -8.61
C PHE A 3 6.20 14.74 -8.61
N THR A 4 6.77 14.60 -7.42
CA THR A 4 8.07 13.97 -7.23
C THR A 4 7.94 12.82 -6.24
N ILE A 5 8.88 11.87 -6.34
CA ILE A 5 8.94 10.71 -5.44
C ILE A 5 10.32 10.70 -4.80
N ARG A 6 10.37 10.54 -3.49
CA ARG A 6 11.60 10.40 -2.74
C ARG A 6 11.42 9.52 -1.52
N ALA A 7 12.53 9.13 -0.90
CA ALA A 7 12.48 8.35 0.33
C ALA A 7 11.92 9.19 1.49
N LEU A 8 11.20 8.54 2.38
CA LEU A 8 10.68 9.14 3.61
C LEU A 8 11.85 9.58 4.51
N THR A 9 11.75 10.77 5.08
CA THR A 9 12.67 11.24 6.13
C THR A 9 11.97 11.22 7.48
N GLU A 10 12.74 11.37 8.56
CA GLU A 10 12.15 11.42 9.92
C GLU A 10 11.12 12.54 10.07
N GLU A 11 11.35 13.67 9.43
CA GLU A 11 10.43 14.81 9.48
C GLU A 11 9.09 14.53 8.78
N ASP A 12 9.06 13.58 7.87
CA ASP A 12 7.87 13.23 7.09
C ASP A 12 6.89 12.30 7.82
N ARG A 13 7.32 11.68 8.91
CA ARG A 13 6.58 10.58 9.54
C ARG A 13 5.15 10.95 9.94
N HIS A 14 4.98 12.14 10.50
CA HIS A 14 3.65 12.59 10.92
C HIS A 14 2.76 12.91 9.73
N SER A 15 3.29 13.60 8.73
CA SER A 15 2.55 13.92 7.50
C SER A 15 2.14 12.65 6.74
N LYS A 16 3.06 11.68 6.65
CA LYS A 16 2.76 10.37 6.05
C LYS A 16 1.64 9.66 6.82
N ALA A 17 1.67 9.71 8.15
CA ALA A 17 0.65 9.07 8.98
C ALA A 17 -0.72 9.72 8.80
N ASN A 18 -0.79 11.03 8.62
CA ASN A 18 -2.03 11.72 8.30
C ASN A 18 -2.59 11.29 6.94
N VAL A 19 -1.74 11.17 5.93
CA VAL A 19 -2.13 10.68 4.61
C VAL A 19 -2.65 9.24 4.72
N HIS A 20 -1.97 8.41 5.51
CA HIS A 20 -2.38 7.04 5.75
C HIS A 20 -3.80 6.99 6.34
N TYR A 21 -4.05 7.78 7.38
CA TYR A 21 -5.35 7.82 8.02
C TYR A 21 -6.46 8.27 7.06
N GLU A 22 -6.28 9.41 6.39
CA GLU A 22 -7.29 9.96 5.49
C GLU A 22 -7.57 9.04 4.30
N SER A 23 -6.53 8.50 3.69
CA SER A 23 -6.68 7.61 2.53
C SER A 23 -7.25 6.25 2.93
N TRP A 24 -6.91 5.75 4.13
CA TRP A 24 -7.47 4.52 4.66
C TRP A 24 -8.99 4.67 4.85
N LEU A 25 -9.43 5.79 5.45
CA LEU A 25 -10.86 6.06 5.61
C LEU A 25 -11.59 6.12 4.27
N SER A 26 -11.04 6.85 3.29
CA SER A 26 -11.71 6.97 1.98
C SER A 26 -11.79 5.64 1.25
N THR A 27 -10.79 4.77 1.42
CA THR A 27 -10.77 3.44 0.82
C THR A 27 -11.83 2.53 1.45
N TYR A 28 -11.84 2.46 2.79
CA TYR A 28 -12.65 1.49 3.50
C TYR A 28 -14.04 1.97 3.87
N ASN A 29 -14.34 3.24 3.66
CA ASN A 29 -15.68 3.80 3.86
C ASN A 29 -16.73 3.12 2.98
N HIS A 30 -16.33 2.58 1.84
CA HIS A 30 -17.21 1.87 0.91
C HIS A 30 -17.28 0.35 1.16
N ILE A 31 -16.43 -0.17 2.02
CA ILE A 31 -16.26 -1.61 2.23
C ILE A 31 -16.69 -2.00 3.64
N SER A 32 -16.24 -1.26 4.65
CA SER A 32 -16.43 -1.57 6.06
C SER A 32 -17.82 -1.19 6.57
N VAL A 33 -18.19 -1.77 7.71
CA VAL A 33 -19.37 -1.33 8.45
C VAL A 33 -19.08 0.03 9.11
N ASN A 34 -20.03 0.94 9.00
CA ASN A 34 -19.85 2.34 9.42
C ASN A 34 -19.43 2.49 10.89
N ASP A 35 -20.01 1.68 11.79
CA ASP A 35 -19.73 1.76 13.23
C ASP A 35 -18.24 1.58 13.55
N TYR A 36 -17.56 0.71 12.82
CA TYR A 36 -16.13 0.49 13.03
C TYR A 36 -15.32 1.74 12.69
N LEU A 37 -15.62 2.39 11.57
CA LEU A 37 -14.90 3.60 11.14
C LEU A 37 -15.19 4.78 12.06
N GLU A 38 -16.43 4.93 12.51
CA GLU A 38 -16.83 6.00 13.43
C GLU A 38 -16.14 5.89 14.79
N ASN A 39 -15.84 4.66 15.21
CA ASN A 39 -15.19 4.40 16.50
C ASN A 39 -13.67 4.25 16.40
N LEU A 40 -13.09 4.48 15.22
CA LEU A 40 -11.66 4.40 15.03
C LEU A 40 -10.95 5.53 15.76
N ASP A 41 -9.96 5.18 16.60
CA ASP A 41 -9.16 6.16 17.32
C ASP A 41 -8.10 6.75 16.38
N LYS A 42 -8.36 7.96 15.89
CA LYS A 42 -7.49 8.68 14.97
C LYS A 42 -6.08 8.89 15.54
N ALA A 43 -5.99 9.35 16.77
CA ALA A 43 -4.70 9.65 17.40
C ALA A 43 -3.84 8.41 17.51
N GLN A 44 -4.44 7.28 17.88
CA GLN A 44 -3.73 6.01 17.99
C GLN A 44 -3.30 5.47 16.63
N PHE A 45 -4.15 5.60 15.62
CA PHE A 45 -3.83 5.21 14.25
C PHE A 45 -2.63 5.99 13.73
N ILE A 46 -2.64 7.32 13.88
CA ILE A 46 -1.55 8.18 13.43
C ILE A 46 -0.25 7.87 14.16
N LYS A 47 -0.32 7.67 15.48
CA LYS A 47 0.85 7.30 16.28
C LYS A 47 1.48 6.00 15.78
N LYS A 48 0.67 4.97 15.58
CA LYS A 48 1.13 3.66 15.11
C LYS A 48 1.74 3.77 13.71
N SER A 49 1.10 4.49 12.81
CA SER A 49 1.60 4.68 11.45
C SER A 49 2.92 5.47 11.44
N SER A 50 3.07 6.48 12.30
CA SER A 50 4.28 7.31 12.36
C SER A 50 5.51 6.55 12.89
N LEU A 51 5.30 5.46 13.64
CA LEU A 51 6.38 4.66 14.21
C LEU A 51 6.86 3.52 13.32
N HIS A 52 6.25 3.34 12.15
CA HIS A 52 6.60 2.25 11.25
C HIS A 52 7.97 2.47 10.62
N ASN A 53 8.84 1.44 10.65
CA ASN A 53 10.24 1.55 10.24
C ASN A 53 10.61 0.91 8.90
N LEU A 54 9.66 0.39 8.14
CA LEU A 54 9.96 -0.19 6.84
C LEU A 54 10.27 0.90 5.80
N PRO A 55 11.09 0.57 4.78
CA PRO A 55 11.35 1.51 3.68
C PRO A 55 10.07 2.07 3.09
N THR A 56 10.03 3.37 2.93
CA THR A 56 8.85 4.07 2.43
C THR A 56 9.25 5.16 1.45
N LEU A 57 8.54 5.24 0.32
CA LEU A 57 8.64 6.34 -0.63
C LEU A 57 7.41 7.22 -0.48
N VAL A 58 7.62 8.52 -0.56
CA VAL A 58 6.52 9.49 -0.51
C VAL A 58 6.39 10.21 -1.84
N ALA A 59 5.16 10.50 -2.23
CA ALA A 59 4.84 11.31 -3.40
C ALA A 59 4.50 12.73 -2.93
N ILE A 60 5.11 13.71 -3.57
CA ILE A 60 5.04 15.12 -3.19
C ILE A 60 4.40 15.92 -4.32
N VAL A 61 3.37 16.68 -4.00
CA VAL A 61 2.74 17.66 -4.89
C VAL A 61 2.72 19.00 -4.16
N LYS A 62 3.28 20.05 -4.76
CA LYS A 62 3.31 21.39 -4.16
C LYS A 62 3.83 21.39 -2.72
N ASN A 63 4.94 20.68 -2.50
CA ASN A 63 5.62 20.56 -1.20
C ASN A 63 4.83 19.80 -0.12
N GLU A 64 3.75 19.12 -0.50
CA GLU A 64 2.95 18.32 0.45
C GLU A 64 2.98 16.84 0.08
N ILE A 65 3.04 15.98 1.09
CA ILE A 65 2.91 14.54 0.89
C ILE A 65 1.46 14.22 0.58
N VAL A 66 1.23 13.55 -0.55
CA VAL A 66 -0.12 13.18 -1.01
C VAL A 66 -0.32 11.69 -1.13
N GLY A 67 0.74 10.91 -1.00
CA GLY A 67 0.69 9.46 -1.07
C GLY A 67 2.01 8.85 -0.65
N PHE A 68 1.99 7.54 -0.44
CA PHE A 68 3.21 6.81 -0.08
C PHE A 68 3.07 5.33 -0.43
N ILE A 69 4.22 4.66 -0.52
CA ILE A 69 4.30 3.21 -0.63
C ILE A 69 5.32 2.70 0.38
N THR A 70 4.96 1.65 1.11
CA THR A 70 5.83 0.99 2.08
C THR A 70 6.11 -0.43 1.59
N TYR A 71 7.36 -0.82 1.60
CA TYR A 71 7.80 -2.12 1.08
C TYR A 71 8.97 -2.66 1.90
N GLY A 72 9.32 -3.90 1.67
CA GLY A 72 10.46 -4.53 2.34
C GLY A 72 10.48 -6.02 2.09
N LYS A 73 11.37 -6.74 2.76
CA LYS A 73 11.39 -8.20 2.66
C LYS A 73 10.08 -8.76 3.24
N THR A 74 9.57 -9.80 2.60
CA THR A 74 8.31 -10.41 3.05
C THR A 74 8.52 -11.34 4.24
N GLU A 75 7.52 -11.38 5.11
CA GLU A 75 7.41 -12.39 6.17
C GLU A 75 6.35 -13.43 5.82
N SER A 76 5.63 -13.21 4.72
CA SER A 76 4.50 -14.06 4.30
C SER A 76 4.92 -15.33 3.57
N ILE A 77 6.15 -15.36 3.05
CA ILE A 77 6.69 -16.50 2.30
C ILE A 77 7.95 -16.96 3.01
N SER A 78 7.84 -18.09 3.71
CA SER A 78 8.84 -18.54 4.70
C SER A 78 10.13 -19.11 4.13
N GLU A 79 10.21 -19.38 2.83
CA GLU A 79 11.36 -20.10 2.25
C GLU A 79 12.20 -19.25 1.33
N SER A 80 12.00 -17.93 1.32
CA SER A 80 12.54 -17.22 0.20
C SER A 80 13.13 -15.87 0.56
N ASP A 81 14.46 -15.79 0.51
CA ASP A 81 15.18 -14.53 0.51
C ASP A 81 14.95 -13.74 -0.77
N ASP A 82 14.22 -14.32 -1.74
CA ASP A 82 13.99 -13.77 -3.08
C ASP A 82 12.64 -13.05 -3.21
N TRP A 83 11.96 -12.80 -2.11
CA TRP A 83 10.66 -12.14 -2.11
C TRP A 83 10.66 -10.87 -1.29
N SER A 84 10.09 -9.83 -1.88
CA SER A 84 9.74 -8.59 -1.19
C SER A 84 8.23 -8.44 -1.14
N GLU A 85 7.77 -7.52 -0.32
CA GLU A 85 6.34 -7.28 -0.14
C GLU A 85 6.03 -5.78 -0.19
N ILE A 86 4.92 -5.43 -0.83
CA ILE A 86 4.33 -4.10 -0.71
C ILE A 86 3.35 -4.18 0.46
N TYR A 87 3.64 -3.46 1.54
CA TYR A 87 2.84 -3.49 2.74
C TYR A 87 1.72 -2.45 2.74
N ALA A 88 1.92 -1.35 2.03
CA ALA A 88 0.94 -0.28 1.97
C ALA A 88 1.16 0.56 0.73
N LEU A 89 0.08 0.96 0.09
CA LEU A 89 0.07 1.96 -0.97
C LEU A 89 -1.20 2.78 -0.78
N TYR A 90 -1.03 4.04 -0.42
CA TYR A 90 -2.15 4.92 -0.16
C TYR A 90 -1.94 6.29 -0.80
N LEU A 91 -3.01 6.84 -1.34
CA LEU A 91 -3.05 8.17 -1.94
C LEU A 91 -4.28 8.90 -1.42
N LEU A 92 -4.14 10.18 -1.13
CA LEU A 92 -5.29 11.03 -0.88
C LEU A 92 -6.23 10.95 -2.08
N GLU A 93 -7.53 10.88 -1.83
CA GLU A 93 -8.54 10.66 -2.87
C GLU A 93 -8.45 11.67 -4.01
N ALA A 94 -8.18 12.95 -3.68
CA ALA A 94 -8.06 14.02 -4.67
C ALA A 94 -6.89 13.84 -5.64
N TYR A 95 -5.92 12.98 -5.29
CA TYR A 95 -4.72 12.76 -6.11
C TYR A 95 -4.70 11.40 -6.80
N GLN A 96 -5.76 10.64 -6.69
CA GLN A 96 -5.93 9.39 -7.43
C GLN A 96 -6.17 9.68 -8.90
N ARG A 97 -5.89 8.69 -9.76
CA ARG A 97 -6.08 8.77 -11.22
C ARG A 97 -5.15 9.77 -11.93
N HIS A 98 -4.01 10.10 -11.32
CA HIS A 98 -2.97 10.97 -11.90
C HIS A 98 -1.65 10.23 -12.08
N MET A 99 -1.67 8.91 -12.16
CA MET A 99 -0.49 8.06 -12.35
C MET A 99 0.49 8.03 -11.17
N ILE A 100 0.16 8.67 -10.05
CA ILE A 100 1.04 8.72 -8.87
C ILE A 100 1.21 7.33 -8.25
N GLY A 101 0.09 6.60 -8.07
CA GLY A 101 0.14 5.23 -7.55
C GLY A 101 0.94 4.30 -8.44
N TYR A 102 0.78 4.44 -9.74
CA TYR A 102 1.57 3.69 -10.72
C TYR A 102 3.05 3.98 -10.57
N ALA A 103 3.42 5.26 -10.49
CA ALA A 103 4.83 5.68 -10.38
C ALA A 103 5.46 5.19 -9.07
N LEU A 104 4.73 5.28 -7.94
CA LEU A 104 5.19 4.75 -6.65
C LEU A 104 5.44 3.24 -6.74
N THR A 105 4.51 2.51 -7.33
CA THR A 105 4.63 1.05 -7.47
C THR A 105 5.79 0.67 -8.38
N GLN A 106 5.93 1.34 -9.51
CA GLN A 106 7.06 1.08 -10.42
C GLN A 106 8.40 1.34 -9.73
N ARG A 107 8.49 2.41 -8.96
CA ARG A 107 9.71 2.72 -8.23
C ARG A 107 10.04 1.67 -7.18
N ALA A 108 9.03 1.19 -6.46
CA ALA A 108 9.21 0.10 -5.48
C ALA A 108 9.65 -1.20 -6.18
N LEU A 109 9.09 -1.51 -7.35
CA LEU A 109 9.50 -2.67 -8.13
C LEU A 109 10.97 -2.55 -8.59
N GLU A 110 11.42 -1.37 -8.99
CA GLU A 110 12.82 -1.13 -9.32
C GLU A 110 13.74 -1.35 -8.12
N LEU A 111 13.35 -0.83 -6.96
CA LEU A 111 14.18 -0.88 -5.74
C LEU A 111 14.21 -2.28 -5.11
N THR A 112 13.24 -3.12 -5.39
CA THR A 112 13.19 -4.51 -4.89
C THR A 112 13.76 -5.52 -5.88
N TYR A 113 14.08 -5.10 -7.11
CA TYR A 113 14.67 -5.97 -8.10
C TYR A 113 15.95 -6.63 -7.54
N PRO A 114 16.22 -7.93 -7.73
CA PRO A 114 15.47 -8.86 -8.58
C PRO A 114 14.40 -9.69 -7.85
N ASP A 115 14.02 -9.32 -6.65
CA ASP A 115 13.02 -10.09 -5.88
C ASP A 115 11.67 -10.13 -6.59
N ASN A 116 10.99 -11.25 -6.49
CA ASN A 116 9.56 -11.31 -6.74
C ASN A 116 8.85 -10.47 -5.66
N VAL A 117 7.69 -9.95 -5.96
CA VAL A 117 6.98 -9.05 -5.04
C VAL A 117 5.57 -9.57 -4.78
N THR A 118 5.19 -9.60 -3.52
CA THR A 118 3.86 -10.02 -3.11
C THR A 118 3.15 -8.88 -2.39
N LEU A 119 1.82 -8.98 -2.29
CA LEU A 119 1.02 -8.07 -1.48
C LEU A 119 -0.28 -8.76 -1.08
N TRP A 120 -0.92 -8.21 -0.05
CA TRP A 120 -2.22 -8.65 0.41
C TRP A 120 -3.22 -7.52 0.22
N VAL A 121 -4.39 -7.84 -0.32
CA VAL A 121 -5.44 -6.86 -0.60
C VAL A 121 -6.79 -7.45 -0.21
N VAL A 122 -7.64 -6.64 0.41
CA VAL A 122 -9.00 -7.07 0.79
C VAL A 122 -9.79 -7.41 -0.48
N GLU A 123 -10.46 -8.56 -0.47
CA GLU A 123 -11.21 -9.05 -1.66
C GLU A 123 -12.23 -8.03 -2.18
N GLU A 124 -12.89 -7.30 -1.27
CA GLU A 124 -13.89 -6.30 -1.62
C GLU A 124 -13.28 -5.04 -2.23
N ASN A 125 -11.96 -4.84 -2.10
CA ASN A 125 -11.27 -3.70 -2.69
C ASN A 125 -10.95 -3.98 -4.17
N THR A 126 -11.99 -4.07 -4.98
CA THR A 126 -11.89 -4.44 -6.39
C THR A 126 -11.09 -3.43 -7.20
N ASN A 127 -11.14 -2.14 -6.83
CA ASN A 127 -10.35 -1.10 -7.51
C ASN A 127 -8.85 -1.34 -7.34
N ALA A 128 -8.42 -1.71 -6.13
CA ALA A 128 -7.01 -1.99 -5.87
C ALA A 128 -6.57 -3.27 -6.60
N ILE A 129 -7.38 -4.33 -6.55
CA ILE A 129 -7.08 -5.57 -7.26
C ILE A 129 -6.88 -5.31 -8.75
N HIS A 130 -7.79 -4.56 -9.36
CA HIS A 130 -7.73 -4.22 -10.77
C HIS A 130 -6.48 -3.38 -11.09
N PHE A 131 -6.16 -2.41 -10.23
CA PHE A 131 -4.95 -1.59 -10.36
C PHE A 131 -3.70 -2.47 -10.38
N TYR A 132 -3.57 -3.39 -9.44
CA TYR A 132 -2.40 -4.27 -9.37
C TYR A 132 -2.34 -5.25 -10.53
N GLU A 133 -3.48 -5.75 -10.98
CA GLU A 133 -3.54 -6.61 -12.17
C GLU A 133 -3.00 -5.92 -13.41
N GLN A 134 -3.31 -4.64 -13.59
CA GLN A 134 -2.83 -3.87 -14.73
C GLN A 134 -1.31 -3.64 -14.69
N ILE A 135 -0.71 -3.64 -13.52
CA ILE A 135 0.75 -3.55 -13.38
C ILE A 135 1.42 -4.88 -13.70
N GLY A 136 0.73 -5.98 -13.49
CA GLY A 136 1.25 -7.31 -13.75
C GLY A 136 1.19 -8.27 -12.57
N PHE A 137 0.59 -7.85 -11.46
CA PHE A 137 0.34 -8.77 -10.34
C PHE A 137 -0.78 -9.73 -10.70
N LYS A 138 -0.69 -10.95 -10.18
CA LYS A 138 -1.71 -11.98 -10.37
C LYS A 138 -2.21 -12.47 -9.02
N ALA A 139 -3.53 -12.58 -8.89
CA ALA A 139 -4.14 -13.15 -7.69
C ALA A 139 -3.76 -14.62 -7.54
N THR A 140 -3.50 -15.03 -6.31
CA THR A 140 -3.21 -16.43 -5.96
C THR A 140 -4.40 -17.02 -5.20
N GLU A 141 -4.28 -18.31 -4.83
CA GLU A 141 -5.27 -18.99 -4.02
C GLU A 141 -5.14 -18.67 -2.52
N HIS A 142 -4.06 -18.00 -2.13
CA HIS A 142 -3.78 -17.73 -0.73
C HIS A 142 -4.67 -16.61 -0.20
N LYS A 143 -5.31 -16.87 0.93
CA LYS A 143 -6.18 -15.91 1.61
C LYS A 143 -5.87 -15.93 3.10
N LYS A 144 -6.10 -14.80 3.76
CA LYS A 144 -6.02 -14.70 5.21
C LYS A 144 -7.10 -13.76 5.72
N PRO A 145 -7.62 -13.99 6.94
CA PRO A 145 -8.64 -13.11 7.50
C PRO A 145 -8.03 -11.79 7.99
N THR A 146 -8.84 -10.75 7.91
CA THR A 146 -8.55 -9.45 8.55
C THR A 146 -9.85 -8.91 9.12
N TYR A 147 -9.77 -8.06 10.13
CA TYR A 147 -10.96 -7.55 10.82
C TYR A 147 -11.00 -6.03 10.83
N PHE A 148 -12.11 -5.48 10.35
CA PHE A 148 -12.44 -4.07 10.54
C PHE A 148 -13.97 -3.92 10.52
N GLY A 149 -14.59 -4.20 11.69
CA GLY A 149 -16.05 -4.22 11.87
C GLY A 149 -16.68 -5.58 11.69
N LYS A 150 -16.14 -6.39 10.80
CA LYS A 150 -16.44 -7.83 10.64
C LYS A 150 -15.19 -8.47 10.03
N THR A 151 -15.20 -9.80 9.90
CA THR A 151 -14.09 -10.50 9.26
C THR A 151 -14.20 -10.40 7.74
N TYR A 152 -13.13 -9.93 7.13
CA TYR A 152 -12.94 -9.91 5.67
C TYR A 152 -11.80 -10.85 5.32
N ASN A 153 -11.66 -11.18 4.05
CA ASN A 153 -10.50 -11.93 3.55
C ASN A 153 -9.61 -11.02 2.73
N GLU A 154 -8.32 -11.12 2.97
CA GLU A 154 -7.31 -10.58 2.07
C GLU A 154 -6.85 -11.69 1.13
N VAL A 155 -6.66 -11.35 -0.14
CA VAL A 155 -6.10 -12.24 -1.15
C VAL A 155 -4.67 -11.81 -1.43
N ARG A 156 -3.77 -12.81 -1.58
CA ARG A 156 -2.37 -12.53 -1.95
C ARG A 156 -2.27 -12.38 -3.47
N MET A 157 -1.57 -11.33 -3.90
CA MET A 157 -1.24 -11.12 -5.31
C MET A 157 0.28 -11.10 -5.47
N ASP A 158 0.77 -11.69 -6.55
CA ASP A 158 2.20 -11.84 -6.80
C ASP A 158 2.61 -11.25 -8.13
N TYR A 159 3.76 -10.57 -8.13
CA TYR A 159 4.48 -10.10 -9.31
C TYR A 159 5.75 -10.92 -9.42
N THR A 160 5.85 -11.79 -10.43
CA THR A 160 6.99 -12.69 -10.60
C THR A 160 7.90 -12.20 -11.69
N ARG A 161 9.22 -12.14 -11.40
CA ARG A 161 10.21 -11.58 -12.34
C ARG A 161 10.39 -12.42 -13.59
N THR A 162 10.23 -13.73 -13.45
CA THR A 162 10.34 -14.63 -14.59
C THR A 162 9.32 -14.35 -15.69
N GLU A 163 8.21 -13.70 -15.37
CA GLU A 163 7.18 -13.33 -16.35
C GLU A 163 7.42 -11.96 -16.99
N HIS A 164 8.24 -11.09 -16.37
CA HIS A 164 8.38 -9.69 -16.74
C HIS A 164 9.79 -9.29 -17.15
N ASP A 165 10.81 -10.08 -16.84
CA ASP A 165 12.21 -9.77 -17.10
C ASP A 165 12.70 -10.47 -18.37
N HIS A 166 12.31 -9.94 -19.49
CA HIS A 166 12.69 -10.50 -20.79
C HIS A 166 13.62 -9.59 -21.58
#